data_f8c14038e6f83f9f8d6eb4e18d368bd1
#
_entry.id   f8c14038e6f83f9f8d6eb4e18d368bd1
#
_cell.length_a   1.000
_cell.length_b   1.000
_cell.length_c   1.000
_cell.angle_alpha   90.00
_cell.angle_beta   90.00
_cell.angle_gamma   90.00
#
_symmetry.space_group_name_H-M   'P 1'
#
loop_
_entity.id
_entity.type
_entity.pdbx_description
1 polymer ?
#
loop_
_entity_poly.entity_id
_entity_poly.type
_entity_poly.pdbx_seq_one_letter_code
_entity_poly.pdbx_strand_id
1 'polypeptide(L)'
;MLTKTKQMIGYKLDSIDGVMGAVKEFYFDDKHWTIRYLVADTGNWLTGRQVLISPHALVEVNNEKQNITVNLTKKQIEDSPSLNSDKPISRRFEETYYGYYKWPMYWGYPYLVCDPGKVRDSIRIEKEKDCHLRSTDEVDGYRIQAADGEIGHVEEFIIDDETWAIRYLIIDARNFWSGKKVLVSPKWIERVSWSESKVFVNLSRDTIKQSPEYTDESLLSRDYEDRLHRHYNRQGYWADEQVTKEPSR
;
A
#
# COMPACT_ATOMS: atom_id res chain seq x y z
N MET A 1 4.29 -2.16 13.54
CA MET A 1 3.15 -1.51 14.25
C MET A 1 2.10 -1.09 13.22
N LEU A 2 0.78 -1.00 13.59
CA LEU A 2 -0.24 -0.56 12.64
C LEU A 2 -0.38 0.97 12.67
N THR A 3 -0.23 1.61 11.50
CA THR A 3 -0.21 3.08 11.35
C THR A 3 -1.12 3.49 10.19
N LYS A 4 -1.81 4.62 10.30
CA LYS A 4 -2.64 5.18 9.23
C LYS A 4 -1.77 5.91 8.20
N THR A 5 -2.03 5.71 6.90
CA THR A 5 -1.24 6.38 5.84
C THR A 5 -1.35 7.91 5.92
N LYS A 6 -2.55 8.46 6.16
CA LYS A 6 -2.75 9.92 6.29
C LYS A 6 -2.00 10.53 7.48
N GLN A 7 -1.79 9.75 8.55
CA GLN A 7 -0.98 10.21 9.69
C GLN A 7 0.48 10.45 9.29
N MET A 8 0.99 9.65 8.34
CA MET A 8 2.37 9.77 7.89
C MET A 8 2.58 10.85 6.82
N ILE A 9 1.51 11.39 6.24
CA ILE A 9 1.62 12.52 5.31
C ILE A 9 2.19 13.73 6.06
N GLY A 10 3.20 14.36 5.46
CA GLY A 10 3.95 15.46 6.07
C GLY A 10 5.08 15.04 7.00
N TYR A 11 5.26 13.74 7.31
CA TYR A 11 6.43 13.29 8.06
C TYR A 11 7.70 13.67 7.31
N LYS A 12 8.70 14.16 8.06
CA LYS A 12 10.01 14.53 7.49
C LYS A 12 10.76 13.28 7.05
N LEU A 13 11.42 13.37 5.92
CA LEU A 13 12.28 12.32 5.41
C LEU A 13 13.74 12.72 5.68
N ASP A 14 14.37 11.98 6.59
CA ASP A 14 15.76 12.20 7.01
C ASP A 14 16.67 11.25 6.25
N SER A 15 17.39 11.76 5.25
CA SER A 15 18.44 11.05 4.53
C SER A 15 19.75 11.03 5.32
N ILE A 16 20.74 10.26 4.86
CA ILE A 16 22.07 10.15 5.51
C ILE A 16 22.74 11.54 5.68
N ASP A 17 22.51 12.45 4.75
CA ASP A 17 23.16 13.77 4.65
C ASP A 17 22.18 14.94 4.89
N GLY A 18 21.07 14.68 5.56
CA GLY A 18 20.12 15.69 6.04
C GLY A 18 18.71 15.54 5.52
N VAL A 19 17.82 16.43 5.94
CA VAL A 19 16.39 16.40 5.56
C VAL A 19 16.26 16.53 4.04
N MET A 20 15.52 15.60 3.42
CA MET A 20 15.33 15.56 1.96
C MET A 20 13.93 16.02 1.51
N GLY A 21 13.00 16.18 2.46
CA GLY A 21 11.63 16.57 2.15
C GLY A 21 10.64 16.01 3.13
N ALA A 22 9.41 15.84 2.68
CA ALA A 22 8.33 15.27 3.46
C ALA A 22 7.52 14.24 2.66
N VAL A 23 6.85 13.34 3.38
CA VAL A 23 5.93 12.36 2.78
C VAL A 23 4.75 13.09 2.15
N LYS A 24 4.45 12.80 0.89
CA LYS A 24 3.31 13.36 0.16
C LYS A 24 2.18 12.37 -0.04
N GLU A 25 2.49 11.19 -0.54
CA GLU A 25 1.53 10.11 -0.83
C GLU A 25 2.24 8.75 -0.85
N PHE A 26 1.46 7.67 -0.99
CA PHE A 26 2.00 6.32 -1.13
C PHE A 26 1.48 5.67 -2.42
N TYR A 27 2.32 4.81 -3.02
CA TYR A 27 1.91 3.90 -4.07
C TYR A 27 1.97 2.46 -3.56
N PHE A 28 0.91 1.72 -3.82
CA PHE A 28 0.81 0.31 -3.46
C PHE A 28 0.58 -0.59 -4.67
N ASP A 29 0.97 -1.84 -4.53
CA ASP A 29 0.73 -2.92 -5.48
C ASP A 29 -0.68 -3.47 -5.22
N ASP A 30 -1.56 -3.38 -6.21
CA ASP A 30 -2.97 -3.77 -6.10
C ASP A 30 -3.19 -5.29 -6.10
N LYS A 31 -2.16 -6.09 -6.42
CA LYS A 31 -2.20 -7.55 -6.33
C LYS A 31 -1.93 -8.05 -4.91
N HIS A 32 -0.92 -7.45 -4.26
CA HIS A 32 -0.46 -7.88 -2.93
C HIS A 32 -0.88 -6.94 -1.81
N TRP A 33 -1.48 -5.78 -2.13
CA TRP A 33 -1.86 -4.76 -1.17
C TRP A 33 -0.69 -4.36 -0.28
N THR A 34 0.44 -4.05 -0.89
CA THR A 34 1.68 -3.70 -0.22
C THR A 34 2.19 -2.37 -0.75
N ILE A 35 2.54 -1.46 0.14
CA ILE A 35 3.20 -0.20 -0.23
C ILE A 35 4.54 -0.52 -0.90
N ARG A 36 4.73 0.00 -2.10
CA ARG A 36 5.95 -0.17 -2.89
C ARG A 36 6.78 1.09 -2.95
N TYR A 37 6.12 2.23 -2.84
CA TYR A 37 6.79 3.52 -2.83
C TYR A 37 6.08 4.51 -1.92
N LEU A 38 6.90 5.33 -1.31
CA LEU A 38 6.54 6.57 -0.69
C LEU A 38 6.96 7.69 -1.66
N VAL A 39 6.09 8.65 -1.92
CA VAL A 39 6.40 9.83 -2.72
C VAL A 39 6.88 10.94 -1.80
N ALA A 40 8.05 11.48 -2.07
CA ALA A 40 8.60 12.60 -1.34
C ALA A 40 8.31 13.93 -2.06
N ASP A 41 7.83 14.90 -1.29
CA ASP A 41 7.90 16.32 -1.66
C ASP A 41 9.23 16.86 -1.18
N THR A 42 10.11 17.17 -2.14
CA THR A 42 11.48 17.61 -1.87
C THR A 42 11.58 19.14 -1.71
N GLY A 43 10.46 19.87 -1.77
CA GLY A 43 10.47 21.32 -1.71
C GLY A 43 11.29 21.95 -2.84
N ASN A 44 12.23 22.83 -2.47
CA ASN A 44 12.98 23.63 -3.46
C ASN A 44 14.29 22.97 -3.96
N TRP A 45 14.82 21.93 -3.29
CA TRP A 45 16.13 21.41 -3.66
C TRP A 45 16.12 20.50 -4.91
N LEU A 46 14.97 19.89 -5.23
CA LEU A 46 14.79 19.09 -6.43
C LEU A 46 13.49 19.49 -7.14
N THR A 47 13.39 20.77 -7.48
CA THR A 47 12.18 21.43 -7.99
C THR A 47 11.62 20.74 -9.23
N GLY A 48 10.31 20.48 -9.21
CA GLY A 48 9.56 19.91 -10.35
C GLY A 48 9.73 18.39 -10.51
N ARG A 49 10.42 17.70 -9.59
CA ARG A 49 10.62 16.27 -9.64
C ARG A 49 9.93 15.57 -8.49
N GLN A 50 9.11 14.58 -8.78
CA GLN A 50 8.62 13.64 -7.80
C GLN A 50 9.68 12.58 -7.53
N VAL A 51 9.93 12.30 -6.25
CA VAL A 51 10.91 11.31 -5.81
C VAL A 51 10.15 10.15 -5.19
N LEU A 52 10.40 8.96 -5.72
CA LEU A 52 9.93 7.71 -5.14
C LEU A 52 10.97 7.18 -4.17
N ILE A 53 10.53 6.74 -3.01
CA ILE A 53 11.36 6.06 -2.01
C ILE A 53 10.76 4.68 -1.76
N SER A 54 11.49 3.63 -2.10
CA SER A 54 11.06 2.26 -1.81
C SER A 54 11.21 1.94 -0.32
N PRO A 55 10.35 1.10 0.27
CA PRO A 55 10.52 0.54 1.60
C PRO A 55 11.91 -0.07 1.86
N HIS A 56 12.60 -0.55 0.83
CA HIS A 56 13.99 -1.02 0.95
C HIS A 56 14.98 0.03 1.45
N ALA A 57 14.68 1.30 1.27
CA ALA A 57 15.51 2.40 1.75
C ALA A 57 15.08 2.93 3.13
N LEU A 58 13.94 2.51 3.65
CA LEU A 58 13.41 3.00 4.92
C LEU A 58 14.01 2.20 6.07
N VAL A 59 14.51 2.89 7.08
CA VAL A 59 15.19 2.29 8.24
C VAL A 59 14.27 2.27 9.45
N GLU A 60 13.61 3.40 9.71
CA GLU A 60 12.79 3.60 10.90
C GLU A 60 11.66 4.60 10.62
N VAL A 61 10.48 4.29 11.10
CA VAL A 61 9.34 5.22 11.18
C VAL A 61 9.18 5.66 12.61
N ASN A 62 9.39 6.94 12.90
CA ASN A 62 9.24 7.48 14.23
C ASN A 62 7.99 8.36 14.31
N ASN A 63 6.93 7.80 14.88
CA ASN A 63 5.63 8.46 15.00
C ASN A 63 5.64 9.63 15.98
N GLU A 64 6.48 9.59 17.03
CA GLU A 64 6.58 10.67 18.01
C GLU A 64 7.27 11.90 17.42
N LYS A 65 8.35 11.69 16.67
CA LYS A 65 9.09 12.77 16.01
C LYS A 65 8.51 13.15 14.65
N GLN A 66 7.53 12.40 14.17
CA GLN A 66 6.95 12.57 12.83
C GLN A 66 8.02 12.59 11.72
N ASN A 67 8.92 11.63 11.77
CA ASN A 67 9.96 11.48 10.75
C ASN A 67 10.17 10.01 10.34
N ILE A 68 10.74 9.85 9.15
CA ILE A 68 11.14 8.56 8.58
C ILE A 68 12.60 8.67 8.18
N THR A 69 13.42 7.76 8.70
CA THR A 69 14.85 7.69 8.38
C THR A 69 15.04 6.89 7.09
N VAL A 70 15.81 7.47 6.15
CA VAL A 70 16.07 6.92 4.81
C VAL A 70 17.56 6.63 4.65
N ASN A 71 17.92 5.40 4.31
CA ASN A 71 19.30 4.96 4.09
C ASN A 71 19.78 5.30 2.65
N LEU A 72 19.62 6.54 2.24
CA LEU A 72 20.10 7.08 0.96
C LEU A 72 20.66 8.48 1.21
N THR A 73 21.63 8.88 0.38
CA THR A 73 22.09 10.26 0.32
C THR A 73 21.23 11.08 -0.64
N LYS A 74 21.19 12.39 -0.47
CA LYS A 74 20.53 13.30 -1.43
C LYS A 74 21.09 13.13 -2.84
N LYS A 75 22.39 12.93 -2.96
CA LYS A 75 23.05 12.70 -4.26
C LYS A 75 22.55 11.43 -4.96
N GLN A 76 22.38 10.32 -4.23
CA GLN A 76 21.80 9.09 -4.80
C GLN A 76 20.37 9.32 -5.29
N ILE A 77 19.59 10.12 -4.56
CA ILE A 77 18.22 10.46 -4.94
C ILE A 77 18.19 11.39 -6.16
N GLU A 78 19.05 12.39 -6.20
CA GLU A 78 19.20 13.32 -7.32
C GLU A 78 19.54 12.60 -8.61
N ASP A 79 20.46 11.64 -8.56
CA ASP A 79 20.93 10.87 -9.72
C ASP A 79 19.97 9.70 -10.10
N SER A 80 18.93 9.42 -9.31
CA SER A 80 17.99 8.31 -9.57
C SER A 80 17.10 8.60 -10.79
N PRO A 81 16.52 7.54 -11.42
CA PRO A 81 15.57 7.72 -12.52
C PRO A 81 14.41 8.63 -12.13
N SER A 82 14.09 9.61 -12.98
CA SER A 82 13.02 10.58 -12.76
C SER A 82 11.65 10.05 -13.19
N LEU A 83 10.64 10.29 -12.39
CA LEU A 83 9.25 9.90 -12.67
C LEU A 83 8.49 10.91 -13.57
N ASN A 84 9.11 12.00 -14.01
CA ASN A 84 8.42 13.15 -14.60
C ASN A 84 7.54 12.85 -15.83
N SER A 85 7.73 11.72 -16.50
CA SER A 85 7.01 11.34 -17.72
C SER A 85 6.21 10.05 -17.61
N ASP A 86 6.29 9.30 -16.52
CA ASP A 86 5.78 7.92 -16.43
C ASP A 86 4.63 7.82 -15.41
N LYS A 87 3.50 8.42 -15.74
CA LYS A 87 2.26 8.23 -15.01
C LYS A 87 1.24 7.53 -15.90
N PRO A 88 0.74 6.36 -15.54
CA PRO A 88 1.02 5.56 -14.33
C PRO A 88 2.42 4.91 -14.35
N ILE A 89 2.96 4.60 -13.17
CA ILE A 89 4.29 4.00 -13.01
C ILE A 89 4.33 2.64 -13.73
N SER A 90 5.15 2.55 -14.77
CA SER A 90 5.26 1.34 -15.58
C SER A 90 6.26 0.35 -14.97
N ARG A 91 6.10 -0.94 -15.26
CA ARG A 91 7.04 -1.98 -14.86
C ARG A 91 8.46 -1.69 -15.37
N ARG A 92 8.57 -1.14 -16.57
CA ARG A 92 9.87 -0.75 -17.15
C ARG A 92 10.59 0.33 -16.32
N PHE A 93 9.82 1.30 -15.81
CA PHE A 93 10.38 2.29 -14.89
C PHE A 93 10.86 1.62 -13.61
N GLU A 94 10.06 0.73 -13.02
CA GLU A 94 10.44 -0.01 -11.82
C GLU A 94 11.72 -0.84 -12.03
N GLU A 95 11.86 -1.54 -13.16
CA GLU A 95 13.06 -2.30 -13.52
C GLU A 95 14.31 -1.40 -13.52
N THR A 96 14.19 -0.21 -14.13
CA THR A 96 15.29 0.76 -14.18
C THR A 96 15.61 1.33 -12.79
N TYR A 97 14.58 1.63 -12.01
CA TYR A 97 14.70 2.18 -10.67
C TYR A 97 15.32 1.18 -9.69
N TYR A 98 14.83 -0.06 -9.66
CA TYR A 98 15.39 -1.12 -8.83
C TYR A 98 16.81 -1.50 -9.25
N GLY A 99 17.07 -1.51 -10.56
CA GLY A 99 18.42 -1.72 -11.12
C GLY A 99 19.43 -0.65 -10.69
N TYR A 100 19.02 0.61 -10.64
CA TYR A 100 19.86 1.72 -10.18
C TYR A 100 20.30 1.54 -8.72
N TYR A 101 19.34 1.21 -7.83
CA TYR A 101 19.63 1.00 -6.41
C TYR A 101 20.15 -0.41 -6.07
N LYS A 102 20.16 -1.33 -7.04
CA LYS A 102 20.53 -2.74 -6.86
C LYS A 102 19.67 -3.48 -5.82
N TRP A 103 18.39 -3.12 -5.72
CA TRP A 103 17.45 -3.80 -4.86
C TRP A 103 16.87 -5.06 -5.52
N PRO A 104 16.49 -6.08 -4.73
CA PRO A 104 15.81 -7.24 -5.26
C PRO A 104 14.42 -6.86 -5.77
N MET A 105 14.08 -7.29 -6.98
CA MET A 105 12.76 -7.05 -7.58
C MET A 105 11.69 -7.85 -6.84
N TYR A 106 10.66 -7.19 -6.29
CA TYR A 106 9.59 -7.84 -5.53
C TYR A 106 8.67 -8.72 -6.39
N TRP A 107 8.68 -8.54 -7.69
CA TRP A 107 7.90 -9.34 -8.64
C TRP A 107 8.65 -10.57 -9.17
N GLY A 108 9.86 -10.84 -8.71
CA GLY A 108 10.73 -11.93 -9.13
C GLY A 108 11.45 -11.66 -10.45
N TYR A 109 12.45 -12.49 -10.72
CA TYR A 109 13.15 -12.47 -12.01
C TYR A 109 12.41 -13.39 -13.00
N PRO A 110 11.93 -12.88 -14.16
CA PRO A 110 11.28 -13.72 -15.16
C PRO A 110 12.19 -14.75 -15.82
N TYR A 111 13.49 -14.78 -15.46
CA TYR A 111 14.51 -15.47 -16.22
C TYR A 111 14.98 -16.84 -15.67
N LEU A 112 14.42 -17.33 -14.57
CA LEU A 112 14.97 -18.55 -13.95
C LEU A 112 14.31 -19.87 -14.37
N VAL A 113 13.20 -19.87 -15.06
CA VAL A 113 12.61 -21.11 -15.62
C VAL A 113 11.77 -20.77 -16.83
N CYS A 114 12.30 -20.79 -18.04
CA CYS A 114 11.46 -21.02 -19.23
C CYS A 114 12.26 -21.18 -20.53
N ASP A 115 11.80 -22.13 -21.35
CA ASP A 115 12.08 -22.33 -22.74
C ASP A 115 12.09 -21.03 -23.56
N PRO A 116 13.19 -20.65 -24.24
CA PRO A 116 13.33 -19.37 -24.96
C PRO A 116 12.25 -19.13 -26.05
N GLY A 117 11.55 -20.15 -26.51
CA GLY A 117 10.50 -20.03 -27.52
C GLY A 117 9.14 -19.55 -26.97
N LYS A 118 8.81 -19.83 -25.70
CA LYS A 118 7.53 -19.44 -25.08
C LYS A 118 7.57 -18.10 -24.34
N VAL A 119 8.77 -17.60 -24.06
CA VAL A 119 8.99 -16.37 -23.30
C VAL A 119 8.62 -15.11 -24.07
N ARG A 120 8.79 -15.10 -25.41
CA ARG A 120 8.58 -13.88 -26.21
C ARG A 120 7.12 -13.45 -26.28
N ASP A 121 6.17 -14.37 -26.35
CA ASP A 121 4.75 -14.04 -26.47
C ASP A 121 4.11 -13.70 -25.13
N SER A 122 4.51 -14.40 -24.05
CA SER A 122 4.05 -14.07 -22.70
C SER A 122 4.58 -12.70 -22.20
N ILE A 123 5.84 -12.38 -22.47
CA ILE A 123 6.43 -11.07 -22.13
C ILE A 123 5.76 -9.91 -22.89
N ARG A 124 5.31 -10.14 -24.13
CA ARG A 124 4.66 -9.12 -24.94
C ARG A 124 3.23 -8.82 -24.48
N ILE A 125 2.50 -9.83 -24.00
CA ILE A 125 1.13 -9.69 -23.49
C ILE A 125 1.11 -9.08 -22.09
N GLU A 126 2.10 -9.37 -21.24
CA GLU A 126 2.22 -8.76 -19.90
C GLU A 126 2.69 -7.30 -19.95
N LYS A 127 3.53 -6.91 -20.92
CA LYS A 127 4.07 -5.55 -21.04
C LYS A 127 3.01 -4.46 -21.30
N GLU A 128 1.87 -4.81 -21.86
CA GLU A 128 0.81 -3.84 -22.18
C GLU A 128 -0.27 -3.68 -21.08
N LYS A 129 -0.27 -4.54 -20.04
CA LYS A 129 -1.29 -4.54 -18.97
C LYS A 129 -0.77 -4.21 -17.57
N ASP A 130 0.50 -3.87 -17.41
CA ASP A 130 1.17 -3.96 -16.12
C ASP A 130 1.30 -2.62 -15.37
N CYS A 131 0.21 -1.90 -15.20
CA CYS A 131 0.12 -0.85 -14.19
C CYS A 131 -0.55 -1.43 -12.93
N HIS A 132 0.25 -2.06 -12.06
CA HIS A 132 -0.22 -2.61 -10.78
C HIS A 132 -0.11 -1.63 -9.62
N LEU A 133 0.55 -0.50 -9.86
CA LEU A 133 0.76 0.50 -8.82
C LEU A 133 -0.39 1.52 -8.83
N ARG A 134 -0.97 1.71 -7.65
CA ARG A 134 -2.04 2.65 -7.40
C ARG A 134 -1.62 3.66 -6.33
N SER A 135 -2.01 4.91 -6.51
CA SER A 135 -1.87 5.91 -5.48
C SER A 135 -2.91 5.71 -4.39
N THR A 136 -2.51 5.88 -3.11
CA THR A 136 -3.48 5.91 -2.01
C THR A 136 -4.47 7.06 -2.15
N ASP A 137 -4.03 8.19 -2.71
CA ASP A 137 -4.87 9.36 -2.95
C ASP A 137 -5.90 9.10 -4.06
N GLU A 138 -5.55 8.28 -5.09
CA GLU A 138 -6.49 7.88 -6.15
C GLU A 138 -7.63 7.02 -5.60
N VAL A 139 -7.33 6.13 -4.64
CA VAL A 139 -8.30 5.17 -4.09
C VAL A 139 -9.12 5.77 -2.95
N ASP A 140 -8.68 6.87 -2.37
CA ASP A 140 -9.49 7.66 -1.43
C ASP A 140 -10.80 8.08 -2.11
N GLY A 141 -11.92 7.86 -1.44
CA GLY A 141 -13.25 8.13 -1.98
C GLY A 141 -13.85 7.03 -2.87
N TYR A 142 -13.13 5.96 -3.19
CA TYR A 142 -13.70 4.83 -3.94
C TYR A 142 -14.87 4.22 -3.18
N ARG A 143 -15.97 3.97 -3.89
CA ARG A 143 -17.18 3.39 -3.29
C ARG A 143 -17.00 1.93 -2.96
N ILE A 144 -17.52 1.52 -1.81
CA ILE A 144 -17.52 0.13 -1.39
C ILE A 144 -18.87 -0.51 -1.72
N GLN A 145 -18.81 -1.55 -2.54
CA GLN A 145 -19.94 -2.35 -2.94
C GLN A 145 -19.92 -3.70 -2.22
N ALA A 146 -20.84 -3.89 -1.31
CA ALA A 146 -21.11 -5.18 -0.68
C ALA A 146 -21.94 -6.08 -1.64
N ALA A 147 -22.11 -7.35 -1.30
CA ALA A 147 -22.86 -8.31 -2.10
C ALA A 147 -24.31 -7.86 -2.38
N ASP A 148 -24.91 -7.10 -1.48
CA ASP A 148 -26.33 -6.68 -1.47
C ASP A 148 -26.52 -5.16 -1.54
N GLY A 149 -25.48 -4.38 -1.86
CA GLY A 149 -25.60 -2.94 -2.09
C GLY A 149 -24.40 -2.12 -1.62
N GLU A 150 -24.45 -0.82 -1.86
CA GLU A 150 -23.39 0.13 -1.48
C GLU A 150 -23.40 0.40 0.03
N ILE A 151 -22.21 0.59 0.64
CA ILE A 151 -22.05 0.74 2.09
C ILE A 151 -21.29 1.99 2.51
N GLY A 152 -20.61 2.66 1.60
CA GLY A 152 -19.77 3.83 1.91
C GLY A 152 -18.62 3.97 0.94
N HIS A 153 -17.57 4.62 1.39
CA HIS A 153 -16.38 4.83 0.57
C HIS A 153 -15.10 4.61 1.39
N VAL A 154 -14.01 4.35 0.68
CA VAL A 154 -12.66 4.29 1.26
C VAL A 154 -12.31 5.68 1.78
N GLU A 155 -11.93 5.78 3.05
CA GLU A 155 -11.47 7.01 3.66
C GLU A 155 -9.95 7.01 3.84
N GLU A 156 -9.36 5.85 4.16
CA GLU A 156 -7.96 5.76 4.51
C GLU A 156 -7.46 4.31 4.54
N PHE A 157 -6.14 4.14 4.64
CA PHE A 157 -5.49 2.84 4.75
C PHE A 157 -4.75 2.71 6.07
N ILE A 158 -4.76 1.50 6.63
CA ILE A 158 -3.93 1.10 7.76
C ILE A 158 -2.87 0.14 7.25
N ILE A 159 -1.63 0.50 7.46
CA ILE A 159 -0.46 -0.28 7.07
C ILE A 159 0.29 -0.81 8.28
N ASP A 160 0.98 -1.88 8.06
CA ASP A 160 2.01 -2.40 8.97
C ASP A 160 3.35 -1.76 8.58
N ASP A 161 3.92 -0.96 9.46
CA ASP A 161 5.14 -0.18 9.21
C ASP A 161 6.44 -1.02 9.17
N GLU A 162 6.37 -2.31 9.52
CA GLU A 162 7.48 -3.24 9.38
C GLU A 162 7.46 -3.93 8.01
N THR A 163 6.29 -4.42 7.60
CA THR A 163 6.13 -5.19 6.35
C THR A 163 5.63 -4.35 5.17
N TRP A 164 5.15 -3.14 5.44
CA TRP A 164 4.53 -2.21 4.48
C TRP A 164 3.27 -2.78 3.83
N ALA A 165 2.71 -3.85 4.40
CA ALA A 165 1.46 -4.42 3.94
C ALA A 165 0.27 -3.56 4.38
N ILE A 166 -0.68 -3.33 3.48
CA ILE A 166 -1.97 -2.73 3.81
C ILE A 166 -2.79 -3.82 4.51
N ARG A 167 -3.09 -3.61 5.79
CA ARG A 167 -3.85 -4.55 6.62
C ARG A 167 -5.35 -4.30 6.57
N TYR A 168 -5.73 -3.01 6.50
CA TYR A 168 -7.14 -2.62 6.46
C TYR A 168 -7.36 -1.36 5.62
N LEU A 169 -8.55 -1.28 5.04
CA LEU A 169 -9.18 -0.07 4.54
C LEU A 169 -10.13 0.44 5.62
N ILE A 170 -10.06 1.71 5.94
CA ILE A 170 -11.07 2.42 6.75
C ILE A 170 -12.17 2.85 5.81
N ILE A 171 -13.38 2.39 6.07
CA ILE A 171 -14.58 2.69 5.29
C ILE A 171 -15.43 3.68 6.06
N ASP A 172 -15.70 4.83 5.46
CA ASP A 172 -16.70 5.78 5.96
C ASP A 172 -18.09 5.34 5.51
N ALA A 173 -18.87 4.83 6.44
CA ALA A 173 -20.26 4.41 6.23
C ALA A 173 -21.29 5.36 6.86
N ARG A 174 -20.87 6.57 7.30
CA ARG A 174 -21.71 7.50 8.06
C ARG A 174 -22.97 7.94 7.33
N ASN A 175 -22.91 8.06 6.02
CA ASN A 175 -24.06 8.45 5.20
C ASN A 175 -25.05 7.29 4.97
N PHE A 176 -24.65 6.05 5.26
CA PHE A 176 -25.46 4.84 5.06
C PHE A 176 -26.04 4.32 6.36
N TRP A 177 -25.28 4.44 7.48
CA TRP A 177 -25.70 3.98 8.82
C TRP A 177 -25.08 4.86 9.91
N SER A 178 -25.89 5.49 10.70
CA SER A 178 -25.61 6.13 12.01
C SER A 178 -24.16 6.50 12.35
N GLY A 179 -23.40 7.08 11.42
CA GLY A 179 -22.13 7.72 11.74
C GLY A 179 -20.93 6.79 11.94
N LYS A 180 -20.98 5.55 11.46
CA LYS A 180 -19.99 4.51 11.76
C LYS A 180 -18.85 4.43 10.75
N LYS A 181 -17.61 4.30 11.22
CA LYS A 181 -16.47 3.82 10.43
C LYS A 181 -16.24 2.35 10.71
N VAL A 182 -15.85 1.60 9.70
CA VAL A 182 -15.57 0.16 9.79
C VAL A 182 -14.26 -0.18 9.09
N LEU A 183 -13.63 -1.28 9.51
CA LEU A 183 -12.43 -1.81 8.87
C LEU A 183 -12.77 -2.98 7.95
N VAL A 184 -12.17 -2.96 6.76
CA VAL A 184 -12.25 -4.04 5.79
C VAL A 184 -10.83 -4.48 5.42
N SER A 185 -10.54 -5.78 5.57
CA SER A 185 -9.24 -6.30 5.14
C SER A 185 -9.19 -6.45 3.62
N PRO A 186 -8.04 -6.15 2.97
CA PRO A 186 -7.82 -6.44 1.56
C PRO A 186 -8.13 -7.90 1.17
N LYS A 187 -7.92 -8.85 2.09
CA LYS A 187 -8.25 -10.27 1.88
C LYS A 187 -9.76 -10.55 1.69
N TRP A 188 -10.63 -9.59 2.00
CA TRP A 188 -12.09 -9.69 1.85
C TRP A 188 -12.59 -8.98 0.59
N ILE A 189 -11.68 -8.34 -0.16
CA ILE A 189 -11.96 -7.71 -1.44
C ILE A 189 -12.02 -8.81 -2.50
N GLU A 190 -13.13 -8.83 -3.24
CA GLU A 190 -13.32 -9.74 -4.36
C GLU A 190 -12.65 -9.19 -5.63
N ARG A 191 -12.85 -7.90 -5.90
CA ARG A 191 -12.27 -7.19 -7.03
C ARG A 191 -12.31 -5.68 -6.84
N VAL A 192 -11.50 -4.98 -7.59
CA VAL A 192 -11.55 -3.51 -7.71
C VAL A 192 -11.86 -3.16 -9.16
N SER A 193 -12.82 -2.27 -9.36
CA SER A 193 -13.13 -1.67 -10.66
C SER A 193 -12.52 -0.27 -10.69
N TRP A 194 -11.35 -0.16 -11.30
CA TRP A 194 -10.63 1.11 -11.42
C TRP A 194 -11.39 2.13 -12.26
N SER A 195 -12.05 1.68 -13.34
CA SER A 195 -12.85 2.55 -14.23
C SER A 195 -14.11 3.09 -13.58
N GLU A 196 -14.68 2.37 -12.60
CA GLU A 196 -15.88 2.77 -11.88
C GLU A 196 -15.57 3.39 -10.51
N SER A 197 -14.30 3.42 -10.09
CA SER A 197 -13.88 3.85 -8.75
C SER A 197 -14.62 3.08 -7.64
N LYS A 198 -14.66 1.74 -7.75
CA LYS A 198 -15.38 0.86 -6.84
C LYS A 198 -14.54 -0.29 -6.35
N VAL A 199 -14.70 -0.60 -5.07
CA VAL A 199 -14.15 -1.80 -4.42
C VAL A 199 -15.30 -2.73 -4.06
N PHE A 200 -15.26 -3.96 -4.56
CA PHE A 200 -16.28 -4.99 -4.29
C PHE A 200 -15.79 -5.92 -3.19
N VAL A 201 -16.62 -6.11 -2.19
CA VAL A 201 -16.30 -6.97 -1.04
C VAL A 201 -17.29 -8.13 -0.93
N ASN A 202 -16.79 -9.32 -0.64
CA ASN A 202 -17.61 -10.51 -0.43
C ASN A 202 -18.18 -10.55 1.00
N LEU A 203 -18.94 -9.54 1.36
CA LEU A 203 -19.59 -9.33 2.65
C LEU A 203 -20.98 -8.76 2.43
N SER A 204 -21.95 -9.07 3.30
CA SER A 204 -23.26 -8.44 3.25
C SER A 204 -23.26 -7.11 4.02
N ARG A 205 -24.18 -6.22 3.65
CA ARG A 205 -24.39 -4.94 4.35
C ARG A 205 -24.69 -5.13 5.82
N ASP A 206 -25.53 -6.11 6.16
CA ASP A 206 -25.88 -6.40 7.55
C ASP A 206 -24.69 -6.87 8.37
N THR A 207 -23.84 -7.73 7.80
CA THR A 207 -22.59 -8.16 8.46
C THR A 207 -21.68 -6.96 8.73
N ILE A 208 -21.50 -6.08 7.75
CA ILE A 208 -20.66 -4.88 7.91
C ILE A 208 -21.26 -3.92 8.92
N LYS A 209 -22.57 -3.75 8.92
CA LYS A 209 -23.29 -2.92 9.87
C LYS A 209 -23.11 -3.37 11.33
N GLN A 210 -23.04 -4.67 11.56
CA GLN A 210 -22.85 -5.26 12.89
C GLN A 210 -21.39 -5.40 13.32
N SER A 211 -20.43 -5.07 12.44
CA SER A 211 -19.00 -5.18 12.76
C SER A 211 -18.62 -4.28 13.93
N PRO A 212 -17.52 -4.59 14.64
CA PRO A 212 -16.93 -3.67 15.60
C PRO A 212 -16.69 -2.30 14.96
N GLU A 213 -17.14 -1.23 15.62
CA GLU A 213 -16.91 0.12 15.17
C GLU A 213 -15.42 0.47 15.29
N TYR A 214 -14.91 1.17 14.29
CA TYR A 214 -13.60 1.77 14.34
C TYR A 214 -13.73 3.26 14.66
N THR A 215 -13.06 3.68 15.71
CA THR A 215 -12.92 5.10 16.06
C THR A 215 -11.46 5.52 15.97
N ASP A 216 -11.18 6.81 15.78
CA ASP A 216 -9.80 7.30 15.73
C ASP A 216 -9.06 7.11 17.06
N GLU A 217 -9.81 6.96 18.17
CA GLU A 217 -9.30 6.64 19.49
C GLU A 217 -9.11 5.13 19.69
N SER A 218 -9.66 4.30 18.80
CA SER A 218 -9.49 2.84 18.88
C SER A 218 -8.04 2.51 18.68
N LEU A 219 -7.39 2.04 19.72
CA LEU A 219 -6.09 1.40 19.57
C LEU A 219 -6.31 0.15 18.71
N LEU A 220 -5.59 0.05 17.60
CA LEU A 220 -5.53 -1.15 16.78
C LEU A 220 -4.77 -2.26 17.54
N SER A 221 -5.37 -2.69 18.64
CA SER A 221 -4.83 -3.77 19.46
C SER A 221 -5.15 -5.11 18.82
N ARG A 222 -4.35 -6.12 19.12
CA ARG A 222 -4.62 -7.50 18.70
C ARG A 222 -6.00 -7.98 19.12
N ASP A 223 -6.47 -7.57 20.30
CA ASP A 223 -7.81 -7.92 20.78
C ASP A 223 -8.94 -7.32 19.92
N TYR A 224 -8.74 -6.10 19.40
CA TYR A 224 -9.68 -5.48 18.45
C TYR A 224 -9.67 -6.23 17.12
N GLU A 225 -8.49 -6.54 16.59
CA GLU A 225 -8.34 -7.30 15.34
C GLU A 225 -8.95 -8.70 15.46
N ASP A 226 -8.73 -9.39 16.58
CA ASP A 226 -9.32 -10.71 16.84
C ASP A 226 -10.85 -10.65 16.86
N ARG A 227 -11.45 -9.65 17.51
CA ARG A 227 -12.91 -9.46 17.52
C ARG A 227 -13.43 -9.17 16.12
N LEU A 228 -12.72 -8.33 15.35
CA LEU A 228 -13.07 -7.98 13.99
C LEU A 228 -13.06 -9.22 13.08
N HIS A 229 -11.98 -10.00 13.11
CA HIS A 229 -11.84 -11.19 12.30
C HIS A 229 -12.84 -12.30 12.68
N ARG A 230 -13.10 -12.51 13.98
CA ARG A 230 -14.13 -13.42 14.45
C ARG A 230 -15.54 -13.01 14.00
N HIS A 231 -15.85 -11.72 14.03
CA HIS A 231 -17.14 -11.21 13.55
C HIS A 231 -17.40 -11.59 12.10
N TYR A 232 -16.37 -11.47 11.24
CA TYR A 232 -16.46 -11.84 9.83
C TYR A 232 -16.23 -13.34 9.55
N ASN A 233 -16.01 -14.14 10.58
CA ASN A 233 -15.65 -15.56 10.46
C ASN A 233 -14.45 -15.77 9.51
N ARG A 234 -13.42 -14.94 9.67
CA ARG A 234 -12.21 -14.95 8.87
C ARG A 234 -10.98 -15.10 9.76
N GLN A 235 -9.96 -15.77 9.23
CA GLN A 235 -8.67 -15.91 9.90
C GLN A 235 -7.88 -14.61 9.81
N GLY A 236 -7.18 -14.22 10.89
CA GLY A 236 -6.29 -13.06 10.89
C GLY A 236 -5.01 -13.31 10.08
N TYR A 237 -4.44 -12.25 9.51
CA TYR A 237 -3.20 -12.34 8.70
C TYR A 237 -2.00 -12.87 9.50
N TRP A 238 -1.98 -12.69 10.81
CA TRP A 238 -0.92 -13.16 11.71
C TRP A 238 -0.82 -14.68 11.81
N ALA A 239 -1.87 -15.41 11.50
CA ALA A 239 -1.83 -16.87 11.48
C ALA A 239 -0.98 -17.38 10.30
N ASP A 240 -1.05 -16.72 9.14
CA ASP A 240 -0.23 -17.07 7.98
C ASP A 240 1.25 -16.74 8.22
N GLU A 241 1.53 -15.64 8.96
CA GLU A 241 2.88 -15.19 9.28
C GLU A 241 3.59 -16.11 10.28
N GLN A 242 2.86 -16.79 11.15
CA GLN A 242 3.43 -17.77 12.09
C GLN A 242 3.91 -19.01 11.35
N VAL A 243 3.19 -19.46 10.33
CA VAL A 243 3.58 -20.65 9.53
C VAL A 243 4.89 -20.40 8.75
N THR A 244 5.14 -19.18 8.33
CA THR A 244 6.37 -18.82 7.59
C THR A 244 7.59 -18.62 8.49
N LYS A 245 7.41 -18.48 9.81
CA LYS A 245 8.50 -18.31 10.79
C LYS A 245 8.96 -19.62 11.44
N GLU A 246 8.25 -20.74 11.24
CA GLU A 246 8.75 -22.03 11.69
C GLU A 246 9.82 -22.55 10.70
N PRO A 247 11.08 -22.73 11.15
CA PRO A 247 12.10 -23.33 10.32
C PRO A 247 11.70 -24.78 10.02
N SER A 248 11.71 -25.15 8.74
CA SER A 248 11.59 -26.55 8.30
C SER A 248 12.60 -27.38 9.08
N ARG A 249 12.12 -28.31 9.90
CA ARG A 249 12.93 -29.30 10.58
C ARG A 249 13.50 -30.32 9.59
#